data_1653dd552d1cb74b9ecc75ea402e48a0
#
_entry.id   1653dd552d1cb74b9ecc75ea402e48a0
#
_cell.length_a   1.000
_cell.length_b   1.000
_cell.length_c   1.000
_cell.angle_alpha   90.00
_cell.angle_beta   90.00
_cell.angle_gamma   90.00
#
_symmetry.space_group_name_H-M   'P 1'
#
loop_
_entity.id
_entity.type
_entity.pdbx_description
1 polymer ?
#
loop_
_entity_poly.entity_id
_entity_poly.type
_entity_poly.pdbx_seq_one_letter_code
_entity_poly.pdbx_strand_id
1 'polypeptide(L)'
;NSTVIQLKYMADLLQKKINIHGLWHAGSYDPADFLGRLIEDKRWTTNIERGMFFAYDYNYFATNFHIELFIKGLFGPPHDISYHREDVMKRIVRTGWPMEYLDETLEQYKRMPKKNIILFPHRMAPEKQPEIFRDLKDNMPQYEFIIAQERQLTKNEYHNLLGEAKLVFSANLQETLGISWYEGSLVDTIPMVPDRLSYSEMVL
;
A
#
# COMPACT_ATOMS: atom_id res chain seq x y z
N ASN A 1 -2.34 6.94 14.17
CA ASN A 1 -3.41 7.39 15.06
C ASN A 1 -2.81 7.87 16.37
N SER A 2 -2.90 9.18 16.66
CA SER A 2 -2.33 9.83 17.88
C SER A 2 -2.83 9.24 19.20
N THR A 3 -3.95 8.52 19.18
CA THR A 3 -4.50 7.82 20.35
C THR A 3 -3.50 6.87 21.00
N VAL A 4 -2.58 6.28 20.24
CA VAL A 4 -1.54 5.39 20.78
C VAL A 4 -0.62 6.10 21.79
N ILE A 5 -0.27 7.37 21.51
CA ILE A 5 0.57 8.17 22.42
C ILE A 5 -0.15 8.37 23.76
N GLN A 6 -1.45 8.69 23.72
CA GLN A 6 -2.28 8.84 24.93
C GLN A 6 -2.41 7.51 25.68
N LEU A 7 -2.66 6.42 24.96
CA LEU A 7 -2.76 5.09 25.55
C LEU A 7 -1.46 4.68 26.28
N LYS A 8 -0.32 4.89 25.61
CA LYS A 8 1.00 4.61 26.19
C LYS A 8 1.25 5.46 27.44
N TYR A 9 0.98 6.78 27.35
CA TYR A 9 1.09 7.69 28.50
C TYR A 9 0.23 7.23 29.68
N MET A 10 -1.02 6.88 29.45
CA MET A 10 -1.94 6.42 30.50
C MET A 10 -1.51 5.09 31.11
N ALA A 11 -1.01 4.16 30.28
CA ALA A 11 -0.50 2.88 30.76
C ALA A 11 0.70 3.07 31.71
N ASP A 12 1.63 3.92 31.31
CA ASP A 12 2.83 4.23 32.12
C ASP A 12 2.44 4.97 33.43
N LEU A 13 1.55 5.97 33.34
CA LEU A 13 1.04 6.70 34.52
C LEU A 13 0.35 5.78 35.53
N LEU A 14 -0.46 4.86 35.06
CA LEU A 14 -1.21 3.91 35.89
C LEU A 14 -0.40 2.65 36.25
N GLN A 15 0.84 2.56 35.81
CA GLN A 15 1.74 1.40 35.97
C GLN A 15 1.07 0.09 35.50
N LYS A 16 0.30 0.17 34.40
CA LYS A 16 -0.35 -0.99 33.79
C LYS A 16 0.50 -1.52 32.64
N LYS A 17 0.86 -2.80 32.72
CA LYS A 17 1.53 -3.48 31.61
C LYS A 17 0.50 -3.80 30.53
N ILE A 18 0.71 -3.22 29.35
CA ILE A 18 -0.07 -3.49 28.14
C ILE A 18 0.89 -3.73 26.98
N ASN A 19 0.49 -4.53 25.99
CA ASN A 19 1.19 -4.67 24.73
C ASN A 19 0.40 -3.91 23.67
N ILE A 20 1.04 -2.95 23.01
CA ILE A 20 0.41 -2.12 22.00
C ILE A 20 0.99 -2.52 20.64
N HIS A 21 0.11 -2.90 19.72
CA HIS A 21 0.45 -3.35 18.38
C HIS A 21 0.04 -2.29 17.35
N GLY A 22 0.95 -1.91 16.47
CA GLY A 22 0.71 -0.92 15.42
C GLY A 22 0.89 -1.50 14.03
N LEU A 23 -0.11 -1.33 13.18
CA LEU A 23 -0.03 -1.70 11.77
C LEU A 23 0.18 -0.43 10.92
N TRP A 24 1.23 -0.43 10.13
CA TRP A 24 1.62 0.69 9.27
C TRP A 24 1.18 0.45 7.83
N HIS A 25 0.54 1.47 7.24
CA HIS A 25 0.11 1.45 5.83
C HIS A 25 0.92 2.42 4.97
N ALA A 26 1.01 3.65 5.44
CA ALA A 26 1.64 4.78 4.77
C ALA A 26 1.92 5.87 5.79
N GLY A 27 2.67 6.89 5.41
CA GLY A 27 2.97 8.01 6.28
C GLY A 27 3.78 9.10 5.60
N SER A 28 4.14 10.14 6.35
CA SER A 28 4.90 11.28 5.82
C SER A 28 6.32 10.92 5.38
N TYR A 29 6.82 9.76 5.77
CA TYR A 29 8.11 9.21 5.38
C TYR A 29 8.18 8.79 3.90
N ASP A 30 7.04 8.55 3.25
CA ASP A 30 6.97 8.30 1.82
C ASP A 30 6.72 9.60 1.07
N PRO A 31 7.69 10.11 0.28
CA PRO A 31 7.55 11.37 -0.45
C PRO A 31 6.48 11.35 -1.54
N ALA A 32 6.07 10.18 -2.01
CA ALA A 32 5.01 10.02 -2.99
C ALA A 32 3.63 9.81 -2.36
N ASP A 33 3.55 9.50 -1.05
CA ASP A 33 2.29 9.43 -0.33
C ASP A 33 1.62 10.78 -0.18
N PHE A 34 0.30 10.77 0.02
CA PHE A 34 -0.51 11.97 0.26
C PHE A 34 0.07 12.84 1.39
N LEU A 35 0.39 12.24 2.53
CA LEU A 35 0.98 12.97 3.67
C LEU A 35 2.39 13.46 3.35
N GLY A 36 3.19 12.65 2.66
CA GLY A 36 4.54 13.01 2.26
C GLY A 36 4.61 14.15 1.24
N ARG A 37 3.59 14.30 0.37
CA ARG A 37 3.52 15.35 -0.64
C ARG A 37 2.98 16.68 -0.14
N LEU A 38 1.95 16.64 0.71
CA LEU A 38 1.21 17.85 1.08
C LEU A 38 1.78 18.58 2.29
N ILE A 39 2.61 17.92 3.08
CA ILE A 39 3.19 18.53 4.27
C ILE A 39 4.60 19.04 3.94
N GLU A 40 4.76 20.35 3.90
CA GLU A 40 6.04 21.01 3.64
C GLU A 40 7.01 20.86 4.83
N ASP A 41 6.58 21.24 6.04
CA ASP A 41 7.36 21.04 7.26
C ASP A 41 7.15 19.65 7.85
N LYS A 42 7.99 18.72 7.45
CA LYS A 42 7.94 17.32 7.90
C LYS A 42 8.47 17.09 9.32
N ARG A 43 9.09 18.08 9.96
CA ARG A 43 9.72 17.89 11.28
C ARG A 43 8.73 17.40 12.33
N TRP A 44 7.56 18.04 12.38
CA TRP A 44 6.55 17.67 13.37
C TRP A 44 5.91 16.31 13.06
N THR A 45 5.61 15.99 11.78
CA THR A 45 5.03 14.69 11.39
C THR A 45 6.02 13.57 11.63
N THR A 46 7.29 13.74 11.26
CA THR A 46 8.36 12.76 11.51
C THR A 46 8.49 12.47 13.02
N ASN A 47 8.43 13.50 13.86
CA ASN A 47 8.54 13.32 15.31
C ASN A 47 7.30 12.63 15.90
N ILE A 48 6.10 12.92 15.39
CA ILE A 48 4.88 12.19 15.81
C ILE A 48 4.96 10.73 15.38
N GLU A 49 5.36 10.44 14.14
CA GLU A 49 5.47 9.07 13.64
C GLU A 49 6.55 8.28 14.37
N ARG A 50 7.69 8.89 14.71
CA ARG A 50 8.70 8.29 15.61
C ARG A 50 8.12 8.03 17.00
N GLY A 51 7.38 8.98 17.56
CA GLY A 51 6.71 8.81 18.85
C GLY A 51 5.71 7.65 18.84
N MET A 52 4.91 7.53 17.79
CA MET A 52 3.99 6.40 17.61
C MET A 52 4.75 5.07 17.48
N PHE A 53 5.85 5.04 16.72
CA PHE A 53 6.68 3.86 16.58
C PHE A 53 7.21 3.34 17.92
N PHE A 54 7.71 4.23 18.78
CA PHE A 54 8.21 3.85 20.11
C PHE A 54 7.09 3.59 21.12
N ALA A 55 5.88 4.12 20.89
CA ALA A 55 4.72 3.81 21.72
C ALA A 55 4.13 2.42 21.44
N TYR A 56 4.34 1.89 20.23
CA TYR A 56 4.04 0.50 19.91
C TYR A 56 5.13 -0.44 20.44
N ASP A 57 4.74 -1.53 21.02
CA ASP A 57 5.67 -2.62 21.38
C ASP A 57 6.08 -3.40 20.13
N TYR A 58 5.15 -3.58 19.18
CA TYR A 58 5.37 -4.22 17.89
C TYR A 58 4.79 -3.38 16.76
N ASN A 59 5.60 -3.18 15.71
CA ASN A 59 5.25 -2.43 14.51
C ASN A 59 5.17 -3.37 13.31
N TYR A 60 4.01 -3.54 12.74
CA TYR A 60 3.73 -4.47 11.66
C TYR A 60 3.74 -3.79 10.30
N PHE A 61 4.39 -4.43 9.35
CA PHE A 61 4.50 -3.98 7.96
C PHE A 61 4.17 -5.12 7.01
N ALA A 62 3.60 -4.78 5.87
CA ALA A 62 3.24 -5.78 4.86
C ALA A 62 4.48 -6.33 4.13
N THR A 63 5.43 -5.47 3.75
CA THR A 63 6.54 -5.78 2.84
C THR A 63 7.87 -5.28 3.38
N ASN A 64 8.98 -5.88 2.92
CA ASN A 64 10.33 -5.39 3.22
C ASN A 64 10.56 -4.01 2.60
N PHE A 65 10.04 -3.78 1.37
CA PHE A 65 10.07 -2.47 0.75
C PHE A 65 9.50 -1.38 1.67
N HIS A 66 8.34 -1.64 2.28
CA HIS A 66 7.71 -0.68 3.20
C HIS A 66 8.57 -0.47 4.46
N ILE A 67 9.18 -1.52 5.02
CA ILE A 67 10.09 -1.42 6.16
C ILE A 67 11.29 -0.53 5.82
N GLU A 68 11.92 -0.75 4.69
CA GLU A 68 13.08 0.05 4.25
C GLU A 68 12.73 1.51 4.04
N LEU A 69 11.60 1.77 3.37
CA LEU A 69 11.07 3.13 3.16
C LEU A 69 10.82 3.84 4.49
N PHE A 70 10.18 3.15 5.44
CA PHE A 70 9.88 3.64 6.77
C PHE A 70 11.16 3.98 7.55
N ILE A 71 12.11 3.05 7.61
CA ILE A 71 13.37 3.25 8.34
C ILE A 71 14.14 4.43 7.74
N LYS A 72 14.29 4.45 6.41
CA LYS A 72 14.99 5.52 5.71
C LYS A 72 14.35 6.89 5.96
N GLY A 73 13.03 6.97 5.90
CA GLY A 73 12.31 8.23 6.05
C GLY A 73 12.23 8.75 7.48
N LEU A 74 12.12 7.86 8.48
CA LEU A 74 12.01 8.29 9.88
C LEU A 74 13.33 8.28 10.64
N PHE A 75 14.23 7.35 10.35
CA PHE A 75 15.46 7.18 11.13
C PHE A 75 16.73 7.52 10.36
N GLY A 76 16.59 7.92 9.08
CA GLY A 76 17.71 8.26 8.22
C GLY A 76 18.42 7.07 7.59
N PRO A 77 19.45 7.32 6.78
CA PRO A 77 20.22 6.26 6.15
C PRO A 77 20.99 5.44 7.21
N PRO A 78 21.41 4.20 6.87
CA PRO A 78 22.05 3.27 7.81
C PRO A 78 23.30 3.79 8.54
N HIS A 79 23.87 4.90 8.05
CA HIS A 79 25.10 5.51 8.60
C HIS A 79 24.78 6.69 9.54
N ASP A 80 23.55 7.13 9.62
CA ASP A 80 23.14 8.27 10.46
C ASP A 80 22.53 7.72 11.76
N ILE A 81 23.39 7.25 12.66
CA ILE A 81 23.03 6.47 13.85
C ILE A 81 22.72 7.38 15.02
N SER A 82 21.63 8.14 14.96
CA SER A 82 21.07 8.76 16.16
C SER A 82 20.20 7.79 17.00
N TYR A 83 19.84 6.63 16.43
CA TYR A 83 19.12 5.54 17.10
C TYR A 83 19.85 4.23 16.90
N HIS A 84 19.97 3.42 17.97
CA HIS A 84 20.53 2.07 17.85
C HIS A 84 19.66 1.23 16.90
N ARG A 85 20.18 0.95 15.71
CA ARG A 85 19.45 0.20 14.66
C ARG A 85 18.86 -1.11 15.18
N GLU A 86 19.54 -1.79 16.08
CA GLU A 86 19.04 -3.02 16.70
C GLU A 86 17.74 -2.81 17.48
N ASP A 87 17.61 -1.70 18.21
CA ASP A 87 16.41 -1.40 19.00
C ASP A 87 15.22 -1.07 18.11
N VAL A 88 15.47 -0.43 16.97
CA VAL A 88 14.44 -0.19 15.95
C VAL A 88 14.02 -1.53 15.33
N MET A 89 14.97 -2.34 14.87
CA MET A 89 14.68 -3.60 14.19
C MET A 89 13.95 -4.62 15.07
N LYS A 90 14.25 -4.69 16.37
CA LYS A 90 13.55 -5.57 17.31
C LYS A 90 12.04 -5.30 17.44
N ARG A 91 11.60 -4.08 17.10
CA ARG A 91 10.20 -3.66 17.17
C ARG A 91 9.45 -3.83 15.86
N ILE A 92 10.13 -4.24 14.80
CA ILE A 92 9.58 -4.40 13.45
C ILE A 92 9.24 -5.85 13.18
N VAL A 93 8.05 -6.08 12.66
CA VAL A 93 7.58 -7.40 12.26
C VAL A 93 7.01 -7.31 10.84
N ARG A 94 7.56 -8.12 9.93
CA ARG A 94 6.95 -8.30 8.60
C ARG A 94 5.85 -9.36 8.69
N THR A 95 4.62 -9.00 8.38
CA THR A 95 3.48 -9.90 8.49
C THR A 95 2.82 -10.23 7.15
N GLY A 96 3.11 -9.50 6.07
CA GLY A 96 2.21 -9.46 4.93
C GLY A 96 0.92 -8.73 5.30
N TRP A 97 -0.13 -8.99 4.54
CA TRP A 97 -1.46 -8.44 4.78
C TRP A 97 -2.48 -9.59 4.75
N PRO A 98 -3.37 -9.70 5.72
CA PRO A 98 -4.37 -10.76 5.74
C PRO A 98 -5.43 -10.49 4.66
N MET A 99 -5.23 -11.05 3.47
CA MET A 99 -6.11 -10.89 2.30
C MET A 99 -6.85 -12.17 1.91
N GLU A 100 -6.75 -13.21 2.72
CA GLU A 100 -7.33 -14.53 2.45
C GLU A 100 -8.86 -14.47 2.26
N TYR A 101 -9.53 -13.52 2.91
CA TYR A 101 -10.96 -13.29 2.74
C TYR A 101 -11.35 -12.89 1.31
N LEU A 102 -10.41 -12.43 0.51
CA LEU A 102 -10.65 -12.07 -0.90
C LEU A 102 -10.88 -13.32 -1.76
N ASP A 103 -10.31 -14.48 -1.40
CA ASP A 103 -10.53 -15.72 -2.12
C ASP A 103 -12.01 -16.09 -2.17
N GLU A 104 -12.69 -16.07 -1.02
CA GLU A 104 -14.13 -16.35 -0.94
C GLU A 104 -14.95 -15.26 -1.66
N THR A 105 -14.58 -13.99 -1.46
CA THR A 105 -15.30 -12.86 -2.06
C THR A 105 -15.25 -12.89 -3.58
N LEU A 106 -14.12 -13.30 -4.15
CA LEU A 106 -13.84 -13.24 -5.58
C LEU A 106 -14.09 -14.56 -6.32
N GLU A 107 -14.38 -15.65 -5.61
CA GLU A 107 -14.54 -17.00 -6.20
C GLU A 107 -15.52 -17.02 -7.38
N GLN A 108 -16.66 -16.32 -7.26
CA GLN A 108 -17.68 -16.27 -8.31
C GLN A 108 -17.22 -15.54 -9.61
N TYR A 109 -16.14 -14.76 -9.54
CA TYR A 109 -15.59 -14.01 -10.68
C TYR A 109 -14.38 -14.71 -11.32
N LYS A 110 -13.92 -15.80 -10.74
CA LYS A 110 -12.89 -16.67 -11.34
C LYS A 110 -13.42 -17.30 -12.62
N ARG A 111 -12.52 -17.57 -13.55
CA ARG A 111 -12.83 -18.28 -14.80
C ARG A 111 -13.89 -17.61 -15.69
N MET A 112 -14.14 -16.32 -15.49
CA MET A 112 -14.97 -15.56 -16.41
C MET A 112 -14.33 -15.45 -17.79
N PRO A 113 -15.13 -15.44 -18.90
CA PRO A 113 -14.59 -15.21 -20.23
C PRO A 113 -13.86 -13.86 -20.31
N LYS A 114 -12.58 -13.91 -20.66
CA LYS A 114 -11.75 -12.70 -20.74
C LYS A 114 -12.06 -11.88 -22.00
N LYS A 115 -12.37 -10.61 -21.80
CA LYS A 115 -12.52 -9.59 -22.86
C LYS A 115 -11.19 -8.87 -23.08
N ASN A 116 -11.03 -8.23 -24.23
CA ASN A 116 -9.83 -7.42 -24.51
C ASN A 116 -9.87 -6.09 -23.72
N ILE A 117 -9.95 -6.18 -22.40
CA ILE A 117 -10.00 -5.05 -21.49
C ILE A 117 -8.68 -4.94 -20.73
N ILE A 118 -8.14 -3.72 -20.67
CA ILE A 118 -7.09 -3.33 -19.73
C ILE A 118 -7.73 -2.42 -18.70
N LEU A 119 -7.67 -2.83 -17.43
CA LEU A 119 -8.33 -2.12 -16.34
C LEU A 119 -7.31 -1.31 -15.53
N PHE A 120 -7.59 -0.03 -15.32
CA PHE A 120 -6.91 0.83 -14.34
C PHE A 120 -7.76 0.90 -13.07
N PRO A 121 -7.37 0.18 -11.99
CA PRO A 121 -8.20 0.01 -10.79
C PRO A 121 -8.03 1.13 -9.76
N HIS A 122 -7.08 2.05 -10.01
CA HIS A 122 -6.65 3.03 -9.03
C HIS A 122 -7.50 4.31 -9.05
N ARG A 123 -7.41 5.05 -7.94
CA ARG A 123 -7.93 6.43 -7.90
C ARG A 123 -7.16 7.33 -8.87
N MET A 124 -7.83 8.38 -9.33
CA MET A 124 -7.24 9.41 -10.19
C MET A 124 -6.37 10.35 -9.36
N ALA A 125 -5.14 9.96 -9.10
CA ALA A 125 -4.18 10.73 -8.30
C ALA A 125 -2.79 10.72 -8.97
N PRO A 126 -2.00 11.81 -8.84
CA PRO A 126 -0.71 11.94 -9.54
C PRO A 126 0.24 10.79 -9.28
N GLU A 127 0.27 10.25 -8.06
CA GLU A 127 1.12 9.11 -7.70
C GLU A 127 0.69 7.79 -8.35
N LYS A 128 -0.50 7.73 -8.95
CA LYS A 128 -1.00 6.56 -9.70
C LYS A 128 -0.74 6.65 -11.21
N GLN A 129 -0.27 7.80 -11.68
CA GLN A 129 0.14 8.07 -13.07
C GLN A 129 -0.90 7.66 -14.13
N PRO A 130 -2.17 8.14 -14.03
CA PRO A 130 -3.22 7.78 -14.99
C PRO A 130 -2.93 8.24 -16.43
N GLU A 131 -2.07 9.25 -16.59
CA GLU A 131 -1.61 9.73 -17.90
C GLU A 131 -0.88 8.64 -18.69
N ILE A 132 -0.04 7.83 -18.05
CA ILE A 132 0.65 6.71 -18.71
C ILE A 132 -0.37 5.70 -19.26
N PHE A 133 -1.43 5.44 -18.51
CA PHE A 133 -2.51 4.55 -18.95
C PHE A 133 -3.25 5.11 -20.16
N ARG A 134 -3.47 6.42 -20.20
CA ARG A 134 -4.13 7.08 -21.33
C ARG A 134 -3.24 7.08 -22.58
N ASP A 135 -1.94 7.33 -22.42
CA ASP A 135 -0.98 7.29 -23.54
C ASP A 135 -0.89 5.90 -24.16
N LEU A 136 -0.98 4.83 -23.35
CA LEU A 136 -1.00 3.46 -23.85
C LEU A 136 -2.23 3.16 -24.71
N LYS A 137 -3.37 3.74 -24.40
CA LYS A 137 -4.61 3.54 -25.16
C LYS A 137 -4.45 3.86 -26.63
N ASP A 138 -3.76 4.95 -26.95
CA ASP A 138 -3.57 5.42 -28.32
C ASP A 138 -2.67 4.47 -29.14
N ASN A 139 -1.84 3.69 -28.45
CA ASN A 139 -0.91 2.73 -29.06
C ASN A 139 -1.44 1.30 -29.13
N MET A 140 -2.57 1.01 -28.48
CA MET A 140 -3.13 -0.35 -28.38
C MET A 140 -4.63 -0.40 -28.69
N PRO A 141 -5.05 -0.03 -29.92
CA PRO A 141 -6.47 0.13 -30.29
C PRO A 141 -7.28 -1.19 -30.26
N GLN A 142 -6.62 -2.33 -30.19
CA GLN A 142 -7.26 -3.64 -30.05
C GLN A 142 -7.80 -3.94 -28.65
N TYR A 143 -7.48 -3.08 -27.66
CA TYR A 143 -7.97 -3.21 -26.29
C TYR A 143 -8.91 -2.09 -25.92
N GLU A 144 -9.90 -2.39 -25.08
CA GLU A 144 -10.71 -1.40 -24.37
C GLU A 144 -9.96 -0.99 -23.09
N PHE A 145 -9.67 0.30 -22.95
CA PHE A 145 -9.03 0.88 -21.76
C PHE A 145 -10.07 1.45 -20.83
N ILE A 146 -10.14 0.93 -19.60
CA ILE A 146 -11.15 1.32 -18.62
C ILE A 146 -10.49 1.83 -17.35
N ILE A 147 -10.85 3.05 -16.93
CA ILE A 147 -10.53 3.60 -15.62
C ILE A 147 -11.73 3.35 -14.71
N ALA A 148 -11.54 2.48 -13.69
CA ALA A 148 -12.65 2.05 -12.82
C ALA A 148 -13.35 3.23 -12.13
N GLN A 149 -12.58 4.21 -11.65
CA GLN A 149 -13.13 5.37 -10.94
C GLN A 149 -14.03 6.27 -11.81
N GLU A 150 -13.80 6.31 -13.12
CA GLU A 150 -14.63 7.12 -14.04
C GLU A 150 -16.03 6.52 -14.26
N ARG A 151 -16.24 5.24 -13.90
CA ARG A 151 -17.49 4.52 -14.11
C ARG A 151 -18.43 4.48 -12.90
N GLN A 152 -18.00 5.00 -11.74
CA GLN A 152 -18.79 5.00 -10.50
C GLN A 152 -19.36 3.60 -10.13
N LEU A 153 -18.56 2.58 -10.30
CA LEU A 153 -18.96 1.18 -10.12
C LEU A 153 -19.27 0.86 -8.65
N THR A 154 -20.30 0.05 -8.43
CA THR A 154 -20.46 -0.69 -7.18
C THR A 154 -19.34 -1.71 -7.02
N LYS A 155 -19.15 -2.23 -5.82
CA LYS A 155 -18.12 -3.25 -5.56
C LYS A 155 -18.30 -4.49 -6.43
N ASN A 156 -19.54 -4.95 -6.59
CA ASN A 156 -19.85 -6.12 -7.43
C ASN A 156 -19.57 -5.85 -8.91
N GLU A 157 -19.94 -4.68 -9.44
CA GLU A 157 -19.64 -4.30 -10.82
C GLU A 157 -18.14 -4.18 -11.06
N TYR A 158 -17.38 -3.65 -10.10
CA TYR A 158 -15.93 -3.61 -10.16
C TYR A 158 -15.33 -5.02 -10.21
N HIS A 159 -15.76 -5.93 -9.33
CA HIS A 159 -15.26 -7.30 -9.33
C HIS A 159 -15.63 -8.06 -10.62
N ASN A 160 -16.84 -7.84 -11.15
CA ASN A 160 -17.24 -8.39 -12.43
C ASN A 160 -16.33 -7.90 -13.57
N LEU A 161 -16.10 -6.59 -13.62
CA LEU A 161 -15.22 -5.98 -14.61
C LEU A 161 -13.77 -6.50 -14.48
N LEU A 162 -13.29 -6.68 -13.25
CA LEU A 162 -11.98 -7.26 -12.97
C LEU A 162 -11.90 -8.70 -13.47
N GLY A 163 -12.94 -9.52 -13.22
CA GLY A 163 -13.04 -10.90 -13.72
C GLY A 163 -13.05 -11.00 -15.24
N GLU A 164 -13.66 -10.03 -15.93
CA GLU A 164 -13.72 -9.96 -17.41
C GLU A 164 -12.44 -9.39 -18.06
N ALA A 165 -11.66 -8.59 -17.32
CA ALA A 165 -10.47 -7.95 -17.86
C ALA A 165 -9.36 -8.97 -18.14
N LYS A 166 -8.56 -8.74 -19.19
CA LYS A 166 -7.32 -9.49 -19.45
C LYS A 166 -6.18 -9.03 -18.59
N LEU A 167 -6.07 -7.71 -18.39
CA LEU A 167 -4.97 -7.09 -17.67
C LEU A 167 -5.50 -6.10 -16.62
N VAL A 168 -4.86 -6.10 -15.46
CA VAL A 168 -4.95 -5.02 -14.48
C VAL A 168 -3.64 -4.24 -14.50
N PHE A 169 -3.73 -2.93 -14.76
CA PHE A 169 -2.58 -2.08 -15.01
C PHE A 169 -2.26 -1.17 -13.82
N SER A 170 -0.98 -1.03 -13.54
CA SER A 170 -0.46 -0.05 -12.58
C SER A 170 0.84 0.57 -13.07
N ALA A 171 0.98 1.89 -12.93
CA ALA A 171 2.23 2.63 -13.10
C ALA A 171 2.62 3.39 -11.82
N ASN A 172 2.16 2.94 -10.68
CA ASN A 172 2.25 3.65 -9.40
C ASN A 172 3.67 4.12 -9.05
N LEU A 173 3.76 5.33 -8.49
CA LEU A 173 4.94 5.86 -7.80
C LEU A 173 4.90 5.62 -6.28
N GLN A 174 3.73 5.23 -5.76
CA GLN A 174 3.49 4.95 -4.36
C GLN A 174 2.63 3.70 -4.23
N GLU A 175 3.16 2.70 -3.57
CA GLU A 175 2.47 1.47 -3.22
C GLU A 175 3.26 0.71 -2.15
N THR A 176 2.59 0.26 -1.10
CA THR A 176 3.20 -0.50 -0.01
C THR A 176 2.75 -1.96 0.02
N LEU A 177 1.68 -2.27 -0.69
CA LEU A 177 1.13 -3.63 -0.79
C LEU A 177 0.61 -3.96 -2.19
N GLY A 178 -0.36 -3.17 -2.72
CA GLY A 178 -0.93 -3.39 -4.06
C GLY A 178 -2.13 -4.34 -4.07
N ILE A 179 -3.18 -4.06 -3.32
CA ILE A 179 -4.37 -4.92 -3.25
C ILE A 179 -4.98 -5.18 -4.63
N SER A 180 -5.05 -4.17 -5.49
CA SER A 180 -5.73 -4.27 -6.78
C SER A 180 -5.10 -5.27 -7.77
N TRP A 181 -3.77 -5.43 -7.76
CA TRP A 181 -3.15 -6.46 -8.58
C TRP A 181 -3.41 -7.86 -8.02
N TYR A 182 -3.44 -7.97 -6.70
CA TYR A 182 -3.75 -9.24 -6.03
C TYR A 182 -5.18 -9.68 -6.30
N GLU A 183 -6.17 -8.77 -6.17
CA GLU A 183 -7.55 -9.02 -6.57
C GLU A 183 -7.62 -9.49 -8.03
N GLY A 184 -6.88 -8.84 -8.94
CA GLY A 184 -6.79 -9.26 -10.34
C GLY A 184 -6.26 -10.68 -10.50
N SER A 185 -5.18 -11.02 -9.82
CA SER A 185 -4.60 -12.36 -9.87
C SER A 185 -5.55 -13.45 -9.36
N LEU A 186 -6.35 -13.15 -8.34
CA LEU A 186 -7.34 -14.08 -7.80
C LEU A 186 -8.48 -14.43 -8.77
N VAL A 187 -8.71 -13.59 -9.79
CA VAL A 187 -9.74 -13.80 -10.83
C VAL A 187 -9.14 -14.05 -12.22
N ASP A 188 -7.94 -14.59 -12.29
CA ASP A 188 -7.22 -14.89 -13.53
C ASP A 188 -6.98 -13.68 -14.45
N THR A 189 -6.92 -12.47 -13.89
CA THR A 189 -6.55 -11.26 -14.62
C THR A 189 -5.07 -11.01 -14.44
N ILE A 190 -4.34 -10.86 -15.54
CA ILE A 190 -2.87 -10.74 -15.50
C ILE A 190 -2.48 -9.36 -14.96
N PRO A 191 -1.69 -9.27 -13.89
CA PRO A 191 -1.17 -8.00 -13.41
C PRO A 191 -0.06 -7.48 -14.32
N MET A 192 -0.20 -6.25 -14.80
CA MET A 192 0.84 -5.48 -15.51
C MET A 192 1.27 -4.34 -14.58
N VAL A 193 2.32 -4.58 -13.83
CA VAL A 193 2.82 -3.68 -12.78
C VAL A 193 4.30 -3.36 -13.01
N PRO A 194 4.80 -2.21 -12.52
CA PRO A 194 6.20 -1.87 -12.69
C PRO A 194 7.09 -2.70 -11.76
N ASP A 195 8.31 -3.04 -12.23
CA ASP A 195 9.31 -3.70 -11.39
C ASP A 195 9.95 -2.70 -10.41
N ARG A 196 9.17 -2.26 -9.46
CA ARG A 196 9.55 -1.34 -8.38
C ARG A 196 8.56 -1.41 -7.24
N LEU A 197 8.87 -0.72 -6.12
CA LEU A 197 8.04 -0.65 -4.91
C LEU A 197 7.80 -2.04 -4.31
N SER A 198 6.63 -2.24 -3.70
CA SER A 198 6.22 -3.55 -3.20
C SER A 198 5.99 -4.59 -4.29
N TYR A 199 5.81 -4.17 -5.54
CA TYR A 199 5.55 -5.09 -6.65
C TYR A 199 6.71 -6.06 -6.90
N SER A 200 7.96 -5.58 -6.87
CA SER A 200 9.16 -6.43 -7.05
C SER A 200 9.31 -7.51 -5.97
N GLU A 201 8.67 -7.34 -4.82
CA GLU A 201 8.67 -8.31 -3.72
C GLU A 201 7.48 -9.27 -3.79
N MET A 202 6.35 -8.85 -4.34
CA MET A 202 5.07 -9.55 -4.21
C MET A 202 4.59 -10.21 -5.50
N VAL A 203 5.01 -9.71 -6.66
CA VAL A 203 4.66 -10.26 -7.97
C VAL A 203 5.89 -10.95 -8.52
N LEU A 204 5.87 -12.27 -8.58
CA LEU A 204 6.90 -13.12 -9.17
C LEU A 204 6.50 -13.60 -10.56
#